data_8bdadc9df117bc281388e36b4aa464b9
#
_entry.id   8bdadc9df117bc281388e36b4aa464b9
#
_cell.length_a   1.000
_cell.length_b   1.000
_cell.length_c   1.000
_cell.angle_alpha   90.00
_cell.angle_beta   90.00
_cell.angle_gamma   90.00
#
_symmetry.space_group_name_H-M   'P 1'
#
loop_
_entity.id
_entity.type
_entity.pdbx_description
1 polymer ?
#
loop_
_entity_poly.entity_id
_entity_poly.type
_entity_poly.pdbx_seq_one_letter_code
_entity_poly.pdbx_strand_id
1 'polypeptide(L)'
;YIYIKNLSRSAVITNVKSSNKYYTASKAAGLNAVFVQTTSDSDSIHDVKDGEKTKLRFTVKQNGKSYNLSCAVTFKKHSRVFKSVKIGSKNYAALAKGHWTVRDKGTAPKSKVKITVKTVKNYKVDSIEIFYKNKSKKIKNGRKVSLKNATTICINYHITAKPKYYKRPTAGYRGYFFGGTVKSPLYESFYLEYEDNILAPQ
;
A
#
# COMPACT_ATOMS: atom_id res chain seq x y z
N TYR A 1 9.55 -5.41 -4.48
CA TYR A 1 10.48 -5.83 -5.53
C TYR A 1 11.85 -5.23 -5.31
N ILE A 2 12.90 -6.04 -5.47
CA ILE A 2 14.31 -5.62 -5.39
C ILE A 2 14.91 -5.86 -6.77
N TYR A 3 15.14 -4.77 -7.49
CA TYR A 3 15.67 -4.82 -8.85
C TYR A 3 17.17 -5.01 -8.84
N ILE A 4 17.63 -5.93 -9.69
CA ILE A 4 19.04 -6.23 -9.86
C ILE A 4 19.53 -5.48 -11.10
N LYS A 5 20.57 -4.66 -10.93
CA LYS A 5 21.16 -3.88 -12.02
C LYS A 5 22.14 -4.71 -12.83
N ASN A 6 22.44 -4.26 -14.04
CA ASN A 6 23.46 -4.82 -14.93
C ASN A 6 23.28 -6.31 -15.28
N LEU A 7 22.01 -6.76 -15.31
CA LEU A 7 21.71 -8.09 -15.80
C LEU A 7 21.67 -8.13 -17.33
N SER A 8 22.31 -9.15 -17.92
CA SER A 8 22.17 -9.46 -19.34
C SER A 8 20.75 -9.98 -19.63
N ARG A 9 20.34 -9.96 -20.90
CA ARG A 9 19.04 -10.55 -21.32
C ARG A 9 18.92 -12.03 -20.98
N SER A 10 20.04 -12.76 -21.01
CA SER A 10 20.11 -14.19 -20.70
C SER A 10 20.32 -14.49 -19.22
N ALA A 11 20.35 -13.48 -18.35
CA ALA A 11 20.58 -13.70 -16.94
C ALA A 11 19.47 -14.48 -16.26
N VAL A 12 19.84 -15.47 -15.45
CA VAL A 12 18.93 -16.30 -14.70
C VAL A 12 19.15 -16.06 -13.20
N ILE A 13 18.07 -15.77 -12.48
CA ILE A 13 18.07 -15.62 -11.02
C ILE A 13 17.53 -16.92 -10.42
N THR A 14 18.31 -17.56 -9.52
CA THR A 14 17.96 -18.82 -8.87
C THR A 14 18.26 -18.76 -7.37
N ASN A 15 17.87 -19.80 -6.63
CA ASN A 15 18.20 -19.99 -5.22
C ASN A 15 17.82 -18.81 -4.33
N VAL A 16 16.68 -18.18 -4.60
CA VAL A 16 16.21 -17.04 -3.82
C VAL A 16 15.70 -17.53 -2.47
N LYS A 17 16.30 -17.04 -1.39
CA LYS A 17 15.95 -17.41 -0.01
C LYS A 17 15.92 -16.17 0.89
N SER A 18 15.00 -16.16 1.84
CA SER A 18 14.93 -15.22 2.97
C SER A 18 15.56 -15.85 4.20
N SER A 19 16.29 -15.07 5.00
CA SER A 19 16.84 -15.52 6.29
C SER A 19 15.82 -15.49 7.42
N ASN A 20 14.69 -14.83 7.22
CA ASN A 20 13.64 -14.72 8.23
C ASN A 20 12.43 -15.55 7.78
N LYS A 21 11.98 -16.47 8.63
CA LYS A 21 10.87 -17.40 8.36
C LYS A 21 9.54 -16.72 8.06
N TYR A 22 9.36 -15.50 8.53
CA TYR A 22 8.15 -14.71 8.30
C TYR A 22 8.08 -14.06 6.91
N TYR A 23 9.13 -14.25 6.09
CA TYR A 23 9.17 -13.68 4.74
C TYR A 23 9.58 -14.75 3.74
N THR A 24 8.79 -14.90 2.71
CA THR A 24 9.17 -15.66 1.52
C THR A 24 9.85 -14.75 0.51
N ALA A 25 10.77 -15.30 -0.25
CA ALA A 25 11.40 -14.60 -1.34
C ALA A 25 11.46 -15.50 -2.58
N SER A 26 11.18 -14.93 -3.73
CA SER A 26 11.19 -15.63 -5.03
C SER A 26 11.70 -14.72 -6.14
N LYS A 27 12.04 -15.31 -7.29
CA LYS A 27 12.25 -14.55 -8.52
C LYS A 27 10.93 -13.92 -8.95
N ALA A 28 10.91 -12.65 -9.27
CA ALA A 28 9.76 -12.00 -9.85
C ALA A 28 9.58 -12.43 -11.32
N ALA A 29 8.41 -12.98 -11.66
CA ALA A 29 8.13 -13.43 -13.02
C ALA A 29 8.25 -12.27 -14.03
N GLY A 30 8.93 -12.50 -15.15
CA GLY A 30 9.13 -11.50 -16.20
C GLY A 30 10.00 -10.29 -15.83
N LEU A 31 10.58 -10.25 -14.62
CA LEU A 31 11.34 -9.09 -14.15
C LEU A 31 12.77 -9.48 -13.74
N ASN A 32 13.70 -8.54 -13.89
CA ASN A 32 15.05 -8.63 -13.34
C ASN A 32 15.05 -8.25 -11.86
N ALA A 33 14.23 -8.92 -11.07
CA ALA A 33 13.99 -8.60 -9.68
C ALA A 33 13.74 -9.83 -8.82
N VAL A 34 14.01 -9.68 -7.53
CA VAL A 34 13.57 -10.58 -6.47
C VAL A 34 12.36 -9.97 -5.80
N PHE A 35 11.34 -10.76 -5.61
CA PHE A 35 10.14 -10.40 -4.85
C PHE A 35 10.27 -10.93 -3.42
N VAL A 36 9.86 -10.14 -2.44
CA VAL A 36 9.77 -10.54 -1.04
C VAL A 36 8.41 -10.14 -0.48
N GLN A 37 7.79 -11.05 0.24
CA GLN A 37 6.49 -10.84 0.88
C GLN A 37 6.45 -11.53 2.25
N THR A 38 5.48 -11.17 3.07
CA THR A 38 5.19 -11.91 4.30
C THR A 38 4.69 -13.30 3.96
N THR A 39 5.12 -14.30 4.74
CA THR A 39 4.49 -15.63 4.69
C THR A 39 3.05 -15.49 5.15
N SER A 40 2.13 -15.92 4.30
CA SER A 40 0.74 -16.17 4.69
C SER A 40 0.61 -17.67 4.92
N ASP A 41 0.86 -18.13 6.14
CA ASP A 41 0.30 -19.40 6.55
C ASP A 41 -1.19 -19.18 6.85
N SER A 42 -2.03 -20.15 6.49
CA SER A 42 -3.49 -20.06 6.51
C SER A 42 -4.10 -19.56 7.82
N ASP A 43 -3.35 -19.58 8.91
CA ASP A 43 -3.85 -19.28 10.26
C ASP A 43 -3.24 -18.05 10.93
N SER A 44 -2.21 -17.42 10.36
CA SER A 44 -1.67 -16.17 10.90
C SER A 44 -0.90 -15.34 9.86
N ILE A 45 -1.42 -14.16 9.57
CA ILE A 45 -0.67 -13.14 8.84
C ILE A 45 0.34 -12.52 9.82
N HIS A 46 1.64 -12.64 9.51
CA HIS A 46 2.68 -12.00 10.33
C HIS A 46 2.49 -10.47 10.33
N ASP A 47 2.27 -9.89 11.51
CA ASP A 47 2.23 -8.42 11.67
C ASP A 47 3.66 -7.86 11.62
N VAL A 48 4.01 -7.30 10.47
CA VAL A 48 5.34 -6.70 10.24
C VAL A 48 5.62 -5.61 11.26
N LYS A 49 6.71 -5.76 12.02
CA LYS A 49 7.16 -4.72 12.95
C LYS A 49 8.00 -3.66 12.21
N ASP A 50 7.88 -2.39 12.63
CA ASP A 50 8.70 -1.32 12.05
C ASP A 50 10.18 -1.58 12.33
N GLY A 51 11.00 -1.52 11.28
CA GLY A 51 12.42 -1.82 11.35
C GLY A 51 12.78 -3.30 11.31
N GLU A 52 11.81 -4.21 11.16
CA GLU A 52 12.07 -5.64 11.00
C GLU A 52 12.94 -5.90 9.77
N LYS A 53 13.84 -6.90 9.86
CA LYS A 53 14.83 -7.14 8.83
C LYS A 53 14.81 -8.57 8.33
N THR A 54 15.15 -8.75 7.06
CA THR A 54 15.55 -10.02 6.50
C THR A 54 16.77 -9.83 5.59
N LYS A 55 17.59 -10.87 5.48
CA LYS A 55 18.68 -10.95 4.50
C LYS A 55 18.22 -11.87 3.37
N LEU A 56 18.15 -11.35 2.16
CA LEU A 56 17.92 -12.16 0.98
C LEU A 56 19.23 -12.67 0.43
N ARG A 57 19.25 -13.92 -0.03
CA ARG A 57 20.35 -14.55 -0.75
C ARG A 57 19.80 -15.11 -2.04
N PHE A 58 20.55 -14.97 -3.13
CA PHE A 58 20.16 -15.49 -4.44
C PHE A 58 21.38 -15.62 -5.34
N THR A 59 21.28 -16.46 -6.36
CA THR A 59 22.33 -16.67 -7.36
C THR A 59 21.90 -16.04 -8.68
N VAL A 60 22.79 -15.28 -9.31
CA VAL A 60 22.63 -14.78 -10.68
C VAL A 60 23.60 -15.53 -11.56
N LYS A 61 23.11 -16.16 -12.62
CA LYS A 61 23.91 -16.76 -13.68
C LYS A 61 23.82 -15.90 -14.92
N GLN A 62 24.94 -15.40 -15.43
CA GLN A 62 25.00 -14.64 -16.68
C GLN A 62 26.38 -14.73 -17.30
N ASN A 63 26.47 -14.72 -18.64
CA ASN A 63 27.72 -14.75 -19.38
C ASN A 63 28.65 -15.88 -18.92
N GLY A 64 28.10 -17.10 -18.72
CA GLY A 64 28.85 -18.28 -18.27
C GLY A 64 29.32 -18.24 -16.81
N LYS A 65 29.04 -17.18 -16.06
CA LYS A 65 29.47 -17.01 -14.66
C LYS A 65 28.31 -17.06 -13.69
N SER A 66 28.57 -17.51 -12.47
CA SER A 66 27.61 -17.52 -11.36
C SER A 66 28.05 -16.55 -10.26
N TYR A 67 27.10 -15.74 -9.79
CA TYR A 67 27.32 -14.74 -8.75
C TYR A 67 26.36 -15.00 -7.59
N ASN A 68 26.90 -15.27 -6.40
CA ASN A 68 26.11 -15.38 -5.18
C ASN A 68 25.96 -14.00 -4.56
N LEU A 69 24.75 -13.50 -4.56
CA LEU A 69 24.44 -12.16 -4.10
C LEU A 69 23.59 -12.19 -2.84
N SER A 70 23.71 -11.14 -2.04
CA SER A 70 22.82 -10.93 -0.90
C SER A 70 22.49 -9.45 -0.72
N CYS A 71 21.30 -9.19 -0.15
CA CYS A 71 20.92 -7.85 0.26
C CYS A 71 20.14 -7.90 1.57
N ALA A 72 20.32 -6.87 2.39
CA ALA A 72 19.49 -6.66 3.58
C ALA A 72 18.23 -5.86 3.20
N VAL A 73 17.09 -6.35 3.65
CA VAL A 73 15.80 -5.68 3.50
C VAL A 73 15.34 -5.25 4.88
N THR A 74 15.01 -3.97 5.03
CA THR A 74 14.38 -3.45 6.24
C THR A 74 12.97 -3.04 5.91
N PHE A 75 12.01 -3.63 6.60
CA PHE A 75 10.60 -3.29 6.44
C PHE A 75 10.28 -2.04 7.25
N LYS A 76 9.54 -1.15 6.65
CA LYS A 76 8.97 0.01 7.34
C LYS A 76 7.48 -0.19 7.44
N LYS A 77 6.96 -0.19 8.66
CA LYS A 77 5.51 -0.19 8.88
C LYS A 77 4.94 1.07 8.23
N HIS A 78 3.79 0.94 7.58
CA HIS A 78 3.11 2.08 6.95
C HIS A 78 2.97 3.20 7.98
N SER A 79 3.56 4.34 7.69
CA SER A 79 3.55 5.47 8.60
C SER A 79 2.13 6.02 8.73
N ARG A 80 1.81 6.60 9.89
CA ARG A 80 0.55 7.31 10.08
C ARG A 80 0.39 8.39 9.00
N VAL A 81 -0.58 8.21 8.10
CA VAL A 81 -0.87 9.15 7.01
C VAL A 81 -1.77 10.27 7.50
N PHE A 82 -2.75 9.94 8.34
CA PHE A 82 -3.78 10.87 8.76
C PHE A 82 -3.55 11.39 10.18
N LYS A 83 -3.55 12.70 10.34
CA LYS A 83 -3.68 13.37 11.64
C LYS A 83 -5.11 13.27 12.17
N SER A 84 -6.09 13.40 11.27
CA SER A 84 -7.51 13.17 11.58
C SER A 84 -8.29 12.73 10.33
N VAL A 85 -9.25 11.83 10.52
CA VAL A 85 -10.28 11.45 9.56
C VAL A 85 -11.61 11.57 10.29
N LYS A 86 -12.23 12.73 10.21
CA LYS A 86 -13.48 13.02 10.92
C LYS A 86 -14.68 12.89 10.00
N ILE A 87 -15.66 12.08 10.42
CA ILE A 87 -16.95 11.90 9.76
C ILE A 87 -18.01 12.24 10.81
N GLY A 88 -18.56 13.44 10.71
CA GLY A 88 -19.34 14.00 11.80
C GLY A 88 -18.48 14.20 13.06
N SER A 89 -18.91 13.64 14.17
CA SER A 89 -18.17 13.66 15.45
C SER A 89 -17.12 12.57 15.57
N LYS A 90 -17.24 11.47 14.82
CA LYS A 90 -16.34 10.30 14.92
C LYS A 90 -15.01 10.53 14.20
N ASN A 91 -13.90 10.20 14.85
CA ASN A 91 -12.55 10.32 14.27
C ASN A 91 -11.92 8.93 14.09
N TYR A 92 -11.64 8.58 12.85
CA TYR A 92 -11.09 7.27 12.47
C TYR A 92 -9.56 7.24 12.33
N ALA A 93 -8.85 8.32 12.63
CA ALA A 93 -7.39 8.39 12.41
C ALA A 93 -6.59 7.36 13.23
N ALA A 94 -7.06 6.99 14.42
CA ALA A 94 -6.42 5.96 15.24
C ALA A 94 -6.57 4.58 14.59
N LEU A 95 -7.75 4.26 14.08
CA LEU A 95 -8.04 3.01 13.37
C LEU A 95 -7.33 2.93 12.02
N ALA A 96 -7.14 4.08 11.35
CA ALA A 96 -6.42 4.15 10.08
C ALA A 96 -4.89 4.00 10.22
N LYS A 97 -4.35 3.93 11.45
CA LYS A 97 -2.92 3.79 11.67
C LYS A 97 -2.44 2.41 11.24
N GLY A 98 -1.70 2.36 10.13
CA GLY A 98 -1.13 1.11 9.60
C GLY A 98 -2.13 0.23 8.82
N HIS A 99 -3.32 0.75 8.52
CA HIS A 99 -4.33 0.05 7.75
C HIS A 99 -4.75 0.87 6.52
N TRP A 100 -4.95 0.19 5.40
CA TRP A 100 -5.52 0.79 4.19
C TRP A 100 -7.05 0.66 4.16
N THR A 101 -7.58 -0.28 4.90
CA THR A 101 -9.01 -0.50 5.05
C THR A 101 -9.37 -0.60 6.52
N VAL A 102 -10.42 0.09 6.92
CA VAL A 102 -11.03 0.00 8.25
C VAL A 102 -12.50 -0.30 8.07
N ARG A 103 -12.99 -1.29 8.80
CA ARG A 103 -14.41 -1.62 8.87
C ARG A 103 -15.04 -0.98 10.10
N ASP A 104 -16.07 -0.19 9.87
CA ASP A 104 -16.97 0.27 10.93
C ASP A 104 -18.12 -0.73 11.04
N LYS A 105 -18.28 -1.34 12.21
CA LYS A 105 -19.32 -2.36 12.48
C LYS A 105 -20.74 -1.78 12.48
N GLY A 106 -20.88 -0.45 12.37
CA GLY A 106 -22.18 0.20 12.35
C GLY A 106 -22.65 0.60 10.96
N THR A 107 -23.84 1.15 10.90
CA THR A 107 -24.41 1.76 9.69
C THR A 107 -23.82 3.15 9.45
N ALA A 108 -23.76 3.55 8.20
CA ALA A 108 -23.40 4.93 7.85
C ALA A 108 -24.41 5.93 8.45
N PRO A 109 -23.96 7.14 8.87
CA PRO A 109 -24.84 8.15 9.42
C PRO A 109 -26.01 8.47 8.48
N LYS A 110 -27.24 8.44 8.99
CA LYS A 110 -28.46 8.75 8.22
C LYS A 110 -28.59 10.25 7.88
N SER A 111 -28.04 11.13 8.72
CA SER A 111 -28.06 12.58 8.53
C SER A 111 -26.88 13.06 7.68
N LYS A 112 -26.99 14.30 7.15
CA LYS A 112 -25.83 14.94 6.48
C LYS A 112 -24.74 15.24 7.50
N VAL A 113 -23.54 14.72 7.25
CA VAL A 113 -22.36 14.93 8.10
C VAL A 113 -21.23 15.59 7.33
N LYS A 114 -20.39 16.33 8.05
CA LYS A 114 -19.16 16.91 7.50
C LYS A 114 -18.05 15.86 7.49
N ILE A 115 -17.36 15.71 6.36
CA ILE A 115 -16.17 14.87 6.24
C ILE A 115 -14.95 15.78 6.19
N THR A 116 -14.03 15.62 7.15
CA THR A 116 -12.81 16.41 7.24
C THR A 116 -11.60 15.52 7.44
N VAL A 117 -10.67 15.57 6.51
CA VAL A 117 -9.43 14.80 6.53
C VAL A 117 -8.24 15.74 6.67
N LYS A 118 -7.37 15.47 7.64
CA LYS A 118 -6.08 16.16 7.80
C LYS A 118 -4.97 15.10 7.74
N THR A 119 -3.98 15.32 6.88
CA THR A 119 -2.81 14.46 6.78
C THR A 119 -1.68 14.93 7.70
N VAL A 120 -0.73 14.05 7.97
CA VAL A 120 0.56 14.44 8.54
C VAL A 120 1.45 15.06 7.45
N LYS A 121 2.61 15.59 7.84
CA LYS A 121 3.61 16.16 6.91
C LYS A 121 3.94 15.17 5.79
N ASN A 122 4.15 15.67 4.59
CA ASN A 122 4.51 14.93 3.38
C ASN A 122 3.39 14.08 2.75
N TYR A 123 2.14 14.29 3.15
CA TYR A 123 0.97 13.69 2.50
C TYR A 123 -0.07 14.75 2.16
N LYS A 124 -0.78 14.56 1.07
CA LYS A 124 -1.86 15.44 0.63
C LYS A 124 -3.05 14.63 0.16
N VAL A 125 -4.26 15.03 0.59
CA VAL A 125 -5.51 14.43 0.10
C VAL A 125 -5.81 14.97 -1.30
N ASP A 126 -6.08 14.08 -2.24
CA ASP A 126 -6.44 14.41 -3.62
C ASP A 126 -7.95 14.46 -3.81
N SER A 127 -8.62 13.44 -3.32
CA SER A 127 -10.08 13.35 -3.42
C SER A 127 -10.67 12.48 -2.32
N ILE A 128 -11.93 12.71 -2.03
CA ILE A 128 -12.75 11.85 -1.20
C ILE A 128 -13.91 11.38 -2.08
N GLU A 129 -14.07 10.07 -2.18
CA GLU A 129 -15.15 9.46 -2.95
C GLU A 129 -16.00 8.59 -2.04
N ILE A 130 -17.31 8.73 -2.16
CA ILE A 130 -18.29 7.99 -1.38
C ILE A 130 -18.98 7.03 -2.31
N PHE A 131 -18.91 5.75 -1.98
CA PHE A 131 -19.58 4.68 -2.71
C PHE A 131 -20.90 4.36 -2.04
N TYR A 132 -21.91 4.23 -2.85
CA TYR A 132 -23.25 3.75 -2.52
C TYR A 132 -23.49 2.49 -3.35
N LYS A 133 -24.53 1.72 -3.06
CA LYS A 133 -24.79 0.47 -3.77
C LYS A 133 -24.66 0.55 -5.30
N ASN A 134 -25.24 1.60 -5.91
CA ASN A 134 -25.34 1.74 -7.38
C ASN A 134 -24.72 3.03 -7.93
N LYS A 135 -23.97 3.79 -7.13
CA LYS A 135 -23.35 5.04 -7.57
C LYS A 135 -22.17 5.42 -6.67
N SER A 136 -21.31 6.26 -7.18
CA SER A 136 -20.31 6.96 -6.36
C SER A 136 -20.45 8.48 -6.48
N LYS A 137 -19.89 9.19 -5.52
CA LYS A 137 -19.88 10.64 -5.48
C LYS A 137 -18.55 11.17 -4.97
N LYS A 138 -17.87 11.95 -5.79
CA LYS A 138 -16.68 12.71 -5.38
C LYS A 138 -17.08 13.97 -4.62
N ILE A 139 -16.40 14.25 -3.53
CA ILE A 139 -16.62 15.45 -2.72
C ILE A 139 -15.30 16.18 -2.42
N LYS A 140 -15.41 17.49 -2.16
CA LYS A 140 -14.28 18.26 -1.61
C LYS A 140 -14.15 18.00 -0.10
N ASN A 141 -12.91 17.98 0.39
CA ASN A 141 -12.62 17.88 1.83
C ASN A 141 -13.31 19.02 2.61
N GLY A 142 -13.92 18.69 3.75
CA GLY A 142 -14.67 19.64 4.56
C GLY A 142 -16.14 19.84 4.18
N ARG A 143 -16.65 19.16 3.16
CA ARG A 143 -18.07 19.28 2.74
C ARG A 143 -19.01 18.45 3.62
N LYS A 144 -20.22 18.96 3.81
CA LYS A 144 -21.35 18.20 4.37
C LYS A 144 -22.01 17.38 3.26
N VAL A 145 -22.25 16.12 3.54
CA VAL A 145 -22.83 15.15 2.59
C VAL A 145 -23.71 14.15 3.32
N SER A 146 -24.77 13.68 2.65
CA SER A 146 -25.56 12.55 3.15
C SER A 146 -24.78 11.25 2.93
N LEU A 147 -24.66 10.47 3.98
CA LEU A 147 -24.06 9.12 3.93
C LEU A 147 -25.13 8.02 4.01
N LYS A 148 -26.41 8.37 3.93
CA LYS A 148 -27.50 7.38 3.89
C LYS A 148 -27.21 6.34 2.79
N ASN A 149 -27.15 5.08 3.17
CA ASN A 149 -26.82 3.93 2.31
C ASN A 149 -25.42 3.98 1.69
N ALA A 150 -24.48 4.77 2.23
CA ALA A 150 -23.09 4.70 1.82
C ALA A 150 -22.47 3.39 2.31
N THR A 151 -21.79 2.68 1.43
CA THR A 151 -21.06 1.43 1.76
C THR A 151 -19.61 1.71 2.12
N THR A 152 -18.98 2.63 1.39
CA THR A 152 -17.55 2.88 1.54
C THR A 152 -17.22 4.36 1.33
N ILE A 153 -16.28 4.87 2.12
CA ILE A 153 -15.62 6.16 1.88
C ILE A 153 -14.18 5.88 1.50
N CYS A 154 -13.78 6.27 0.28
CA CYS A 154 -12.42 6.18 -0.21
C CYS A 154 -11.75 7.55 -0.12
N ILE A 155 -10.59 7.61 0.54
CA ILE A 155 -9.76 8.80 0.63
C ILE A 155 -8.50 8.56 -0.20
N ASN A 156 -8.41 9.22 -1.35
CA ASN A 156 -7.23 9.17 -2.20
C ASN A 156 -6.23 10.25 -1.76
N TYR A 157 -4.98 9.87 -1.64
CA TYR A 157 -3.91 10.77 -1.23
C TYR A 157 -2.60 10.43 -1.93
N HIS A 158 -1.65 11.34 -1.90
CA HIS A 158 -0.31 11.10 -2.41
C HIS A 158 0.77 11.57 -1.45
N ILE A 159 1.98 11.02 -1.65
CA ILE A 159 3.19 11.41 -0.92
C ILE A 159 3.80 12.62 -1.63
N THR A 160 3.91 13.75 -0.93
CA THR A 160 4.46 15.00 -1.48
C THR A 160 6.00 15.05 -1.42
N ALA A 161 6.61 14.23 -0.57
CA ALA A 161 8.07 14.10 -0.47
C ALA A 161 8.51 12.69 -0.81
N LYS A 162 9.65 12.57 -1.51
CA LYS A 162 10.25 11.25 -1.78
C LYS A 162 10.70 10.62 -0.46
N PRO A 163 10.29 9.38 -0.15
CA PRO A 163 10.80 8.67 1.01
C PRO A 163 12.34 8.53 0.92
N LYS A 164 13.05 8.69 2.02
CA LYS A 164 14.53 8.54 2.05
C LYS A 164 15.01 7.18 1.54
N TYR A 165 14.21 6.14 1.67
CA TYR A 165 14.50 4.77 1.21
C TYR A 165 14.07 4.51 -0.24
N TYR A 166 13.39 5.45 -0.89
CA TYR A 166 12.96 5.30 -2.27
C TYR A 166 14.13 5.66 -3.21
N LYS A 167 14.74 4.64 -3.78
CA LYS A 167 15.72 4.82 -4.85
C LYS A 167 15.04 4.61 -6.19
N ARG A 168 15.05 5.64 -7.02
CA ARG A 168 14.55 5.57 -8.38
C ARG A 168 15.29 4.46 -9.15
N PRO A 169 14.57 3.54 -9.85
CA PRO A 169 15.19 2.66 -10.82
C PRO A 169 15.89 3.51 -11.89
N THR A 170 17.08 3.09 -12.32
CA THR A 170 17.84 3.78 -13.38
C THR A 170 17.08 3.73 -14.70
N ALA A 171 17.27 4.76 -15.55
CA ALA A 171 16.68 4.86 -16.87
C ALA A 171 16.91 3.58 -17.68
N GLY A 172 15.87 3.13 -18.41
CA GLY A 172 15.88 1.86 -19.17
C GLY A 172 14.97 0.77 -18.60
N TYR A 173 14.53 0.88 -17.35
CA TYR A 173 13.57 -0.03 -16.78
C TYR A 173 12.13 0.44 -17.10
N ARG A 174 11.47 -0.24 -18.04
CA ARG A 174 10.02 -0.13 -18.27
C ARG A 174 9.33 -1.22 -17.45
N GLY A 175 9.37 -1.11 -16.13
CA GLY A 175 8.59 -1.96 -15.25
C GLY A 175 7.26 -1.29 -14.95
N TYR A 176 6.20 -2.07 -14.94
CA TYR A 176 4.92 -1.64 -14.41
C TYR A 176 5.07 -1.44 -12.90
N PHE A 177 5.37 -0.21 -12.49
CA PHE A 177 5.02 0.22 -11.16
C PHE A 177 3.54 0.57 -11.18
N PHE A 178 2.79 0.05 -10.24
CA PHE A 178 1.40 0.44 -10.06
C PHE A 178 1.31 1.97 -10.11
N GLY A 179 0.79 2.48 -11.21
CA GLY A 179 0.27 3.83 -11.31
C GLY A 179 1.21 4.96 -11.70
N GLY A 180 2.40 4.76 -12.27
CA GLY A 180 3.01 5.97 -12.73
C GLY A 180 4.45 5.91 -13.23
N THR A 181 4.74 6.82 -14.14
CA THR A 181 6.11 7.20 -14.46
C THR A 181 6.79 7.70 -13.20
N VAL A 182 8.10 7.56 -13.11
CA VAL A 182 8.93 7.97 -11.96
C VAL A 182 8.80 9.47 -11.58
N LYS A 183 8.08 10.25 -12.38
CA LYS A 183 7.74 11.65 -12.10
C LYS A 183 6.41 11.81 -11.36
N SER A 184 5.56 10.78 -11.32
CA SER A 184 4.26 10.84 -10.65
C SER A 184 4.44 10.68 -9.14
N PRO A 185 3.70 11.44 -8.32
CA PRO A 185 3.61 11.19 -6.91
C PRO A 185 3.07 9.77 -6.67
N LEU A 186 3.50 9.13 -5.57
CA LEU A 186 2.96 7.84 -5.16
C LEU A 186 1.54 8.07 -4.64
N TYR A 187 0.56 7.57 -5.40
CA TYR A 187 -0.85 7.63 -5.03
C TYR A 187 -1.23 6.39 -4.25
N GLU A 188 -2.00 6.59 -3.21
CA GLU A 188 -2.54 5.54 -2.36
C GLU A 188 -3.99 5.86 -2.00
N SER A 189 -4.71 4.86 -1.50
CA SER A 189 -6.10 5.02 -1.08
C SER A 189 -6.31 4.41 0.30
N PHE A 190 -7.14 5.06 1.10
CA PHE A 190 -7.63 4.54 2.37
C PHE A 190 -9.14 4.36 2.26
N TYR A 191 -9.63 3.19 2.70
CA TYR A 191 -11.03 2.81 2.63
C TYR A 191 -11.62 2.70 4.04
N LEU A 192 -12.73 3.37 4.26
CA LEU A 192 -13.61 3.16 5.42
C LEU A 192 -14.90 2.50 4.94
N GLU A 193 -15.12 1.29 5.39
CA GLU A 193 -16.27 0.47 5.04
C GLU A 193 -17.30 0.46 6.17
N TYR A 194 -18.58 0.60 5.83
CA TYR A 194 -19.70 0.43 6.76
C TYR A 194 -20.28 -0.98 6.61
N GLU A 195 -19.99 -1.85 7.55
CA GLU A 195 -20.24 -3.27 7.45
C GLU A 195 -21.74 -3.59 7.28
N ASP A 196 -22.61 -2.97 8.07
CA ASP A 196 -24.04 -3.19 7.98
C ASP A 196 -24.65 -2.76 6.63
N ASN A 197 -24.06 -1.75 5.97
CA ASN A 197 -24.53 -1.30 4.67
C ASN A 197 -24.02 -2.18 3.51
N ILE A 198 -22.90 -2.87 3.72
CA ILE A 198 -22.36 -3.83 2.75
C ILE A 198 -23.14 -5.14 2.81
N LEU A 199 -23.44 -5.60 4.02
CA LEU A 199 -24.11 -6.88 4.29
C LEU A 199 -25.64 -6.82 4.21
N ALA A 200 -26.23 -5.62 4.11
CA ALA A 200 -27.67 -5.48 4.00
C ALA A 200 -28.22 -6.28 2.82
N PRO A 201 -29.22 -7.16 3.04
CA PRO A 201 -29.80 -7.95 1.97
C PRO A 201 -30.40 -7.07 0.88
N GLN A 202 -30.42 -7.63 -0.32
CA GLN A 202 -30.95 -7.00 -1.53
C GLN A 202 -32.48 -6.93 -1.48
#